data_7e683d733ee5eacc88ecf67c62e5e146
#
_entry.id   7e683d733ee5eacc88ecf67c62e5e146
#
_cell.length_a   1.000
_cell.length_b   1.000
_cell.length_c   1.000
_cell.angle_alpha   90.00
_cell.angle_beta   90.00
_cell.angle_gamma   90.00
#
_symmetry.space_group_name_H-M   'P 1'
#
loop_
_entity.id
_entity.type
_entity.pdbx_description
1 polymer ?
#
loop_
_entity_poly.entity_id
_entity_poly.type
_entity_poly.pdbx_seq_one_letter_code
_entity_poly.pdbx_strand_id
1 'polypeptide(L)'
;MTDIKSMDLDELKTFIKDMGEPAFRAKQLFEWMHKSLIESFDECTNLSKVFRERLNSEAKLTELKPVEVFKSKIDDTRKYLFALSDGNIIESVRMKYEHGNSVCISSQVGCRMGCKFCASTLDGLVRNLTVGEMLDQVYSIQRLLGERVSNIVVMGSGEPMDNYENIVKFVRIISSEMGLNISQRNITVSTCGIVPKIRQLAEEGLNITLALSLHAPNDEIRKTIMPVANKYALKDVISACDYYFKKTGRRVSYEYSLVAGVNDNIEEAKKLVKLVNGRNIHINLIPVNPIKERDFKQSDKLKIKAFRDFLEKKGVNATVRREMGRDIDGACGQLRRRFIETNGGSESLEV
;
A
#
# COMPACT_ATOMS: atom_id res chain seq x y z
N MET A 1 11.97 22.77 8.59
CA MET A 1 12.96 21.91 7.93
C MET A 1 12.26 21.15 6.80
N THR A 2 12.90 21.05 5.64
CA THR A 2 12.36 20.36 4.46
C THR A 2 12.68 18.87 4.52
N ASP A 3 11.68 18.01 4.34
CA ASP A 3 11.88 16.55 4.30
C ASP A 3 12.52 16.14 2.97
N ILE A 4 13.83 15.94 2.99
CA ILE A 4 14.62 15.62 1.80
C ILE A 4 14.52 14.13 1.39
N LYS A 5 14.06 13.24 2.29
CA LYS A 5 13.78 11.84 1.92
C LYS A 5 12.60 11.72 0.94
N SER A 6 11.73 12.72 0.92
CA SER A 6 10.61 12.82 -0.04
C SER A 6 11.00 13.39 -1.40
N MET A 7 12.22 13.83 -1.59
CA MET A 7 12.69 14.44 -2.84
C MET A 7 13.16 13.38 -3.84
N ASP A 8 12.78 13.57 -5.10
CA ASP A 8 13.48 12.88 -6.19
C ASP A 8 14.88 13.47 -6.41
N LEU A 9 15.64 12.85 -7.31
CA LEU A 9 17.03 13.28 -7.51
C LEU A 9 17.14 14.73 -8.04
N ASP A 10 16.21 15.19 -8.86
CA ASP A 10 16.28 16.52 -9.47
C ASP A 10 15.85 17.61 -8.47
N GLU A 11 14.84 17.33 -7.66
CA GLU A 11 14.48 18.18 -6.51
C GLU A 11 15.64 18.26 -5.50
N LEU A 12 16.29 17.13 -5.22
CA LEU A 12 17.43 17.09 -4.31
C LEU A 12 18.63 17.86 -4.87
N LYS A 13 18.89 17.80 -6.19
CA LYS A 13 19.93 18.63 -6.84
C LYS A 13 19.67 20.12 -6.66
N THR A 14 18.41 20.52 -6.82
CA THR A 14 18.00 21.92 -6.62
C THR A 14 18.24 22.34 -5.17
N PHE A 15 17.77 21.56 -4.21
CA PHE A 15 17.96 21.80 -2.79
C PHE A 15 19.46 21.93 -2.41
N ILE A 16 20.29 21.00 -2.87
CA ILE A 16 21.74 21.02 -2.61
C ILE A 16 22.43 22.24 -3.23
N LYS A 17 22.01 22.65 -4.44
CA LYS A 17 22.52 23.86 -5.09
C LYS A 17 22.14 25.12 -4.31
N ASP A 18 20.91 25.19 -3.80
CA ASP A 18 20.44 26.32 -2.98
C ASP A 18 21.21 26.42 -1.65
N MET A 19 21.70 25.28 -1.14
CA MET A 19 22.65 25.24 -0.03
C MET A 19 24.08 25.68 -0.41
N GLY A 20 24.34 26.04 -1.67
CA GLY A 20 25.68 26.42 -2.15
C GLY A 20 26.65 25.25 -2.35
N GLU A 21 26.16 24.02 -2.37
CA GLU A 21 26.97 22.82 -2.55
C GLU A 21 26.91 22.32 -4.03
N PRO A 22 27.96 21.64 -4.51
CA PRO A 22 27.98 21.09 -5.86
C PRO A 22 26.91 20.04 -6.10
N ALA A 23 26.25 20.06 -7.27
CA ALA A 23 25.12 19.20 -7.61
C ALA A 23 25.40 17.68 -7.50
N PHE A 24 26.67 17.24 -7.63
CA PHE A 24 27.02 15.81 -7.47
C PHE A 24 26.81 15.31 -6.03
N ARG A 25 26.78 16.20 -5.03
CA ARG A 25 26.46 15.87 -3.64
C ARG A 25 25.05 15.33 -3.48
N ALA A 26 24.12 15.79 -4.31
CA ALA A 26 22.76 15.25 -4.32
C ALA A 26 22.75 13.76 -4.64
N LYS A 27 23.54 13.30 -5.60
CA LYS A 27 23.64 11.87 -5.92
C LYS A 27 24.19 11.07 -4.74
N GLN A 28 25.25 11.56 -4.10
CA GLN A 28 25.82 10.89 -2.91
C GLN A 28 24.78 10.80 -1.78
N LEU A 29 24.09 11.90 -1.47
CA LEU A 29 23.08 11.94 -0.43
C LEU A 29 21.87 11.06 -0.76
N PHE A 30 21.44 11.03 -2.03
CA PHE A 30 20.36 10.15 -2.50
C PHE A 30 20.70 8.66 -2.28
N GLU A 31 21.93 8.25 -2.62
CA GLU A 31 22.41 6.87 -2.39
C GLU A 31 22.49 6.55 -0.88
N TRP A 32 22.93 7.49 -0.05
CA TRP A 32 22.90 7.31 1.40
C TRP A 32 21.49 7.08 1.94
N MET A 33 20.53 7.92 1.54
CA MET A 33 19.15 7.82 2.02
C MET A 33 18.42 6.57 1.52
N HIS A 34 18.57 6.25 0.22
CA HIS A 34 17.69 5.29 -0.45
C HIS A 34 18.33 3.93 -0.75
N LYS A 35 19.65 3.81 -0.62
CA LYS A 35 20.41 2.56 -0.80
C LYS A 35 21.04 2.08 0.48
N SER A 36 21.74 2.98 1.19
CA SER A 36 22.38 2.67 2.49
C SER A 36 21.36 2.74 3.65
N LEU A 37 20.21 3.39 3.45
CA LEU A 37 19.09 3.48 4.40
C LEU A 37 19.49 4.13 5.73
N ILE A 38 20.26 5.22 5.67
CA ILE A 38 20.71 5.94 6.86
C ILE A 38 19.58 6.43 7.75
N GLU A 39 19.86 6.52 9.04
CA GLU A 39 18.99 7.09 10.07
C GLU A 39 19.48 8.49 10.50
N SER A 40 20.73 8.84 10.18
CA SER A 40 21.33 10.15 10.48
C SER A 40 22.24 10.62 9.35
N PHE A 41 22.30 11.94 9.11
CA PHE A 41 23.27 12.51 8.17
C PHE A 41 24.72 12.32 8.63
N ASP A 42 24.96 12.02 9.90
CA ASP A 42 26.31 11.75 10.41
C ASP A 42 26.93 10.46 9.84
N GLU A 43 26.09 9.55 9.34
CA GLU A 43 26.53 8.34 8.66
C GLU A 43 27.11 8.61 7.27
N CYS A 44 26.84 9.78 6.67
CA CYS A 44 27.32 10.17 5.34
C CYS A 44 28.82 10.49 5.34
N THR A 45 29.66 9.47 5.53
CA THR A 45 31.11 9.64 5.78
C THR A 45 31.90 10.28 4.63
N ASN A 46 31.37 10.23 3.39
CA ASN A 46 31.96 10.89 2.21
C ASN A 46 31.51 12.34 2.03
N LEU A 47 30.67 12.87 2.94
CA LEU A 47 30.32 14.29 3.03
C LEU A 47 31.16 14.97 4.11
N SER A 48 31.56 16.25 3.88
CA SER A 48 32.30 17.00 4.88
C SER A 48 31.51 17.18 6.18
N LYS A 49 32.19 17.26 7.31
CA LYS A 49 31.56 17.47 8.62
C LYS A 49 30.66 18.73 8.62
N VAL A 50 31.16 19.83 8.07
CA VAL A 50 30.43 21.11 7.97
C VAL A 50 29.13 20.92 7.18
N PHE A 51 29.16 20.17 6.07
CA PHE A 51 27.99 19.95 5.27
C PHE A 51 26.96 19.05 6.00
N ARG A 52 27.40 18.01 6.73
CA ARG A 52 26.53 17.18 7.57
C ARG A 52 25.86 17.99 8.69
N GLU A 53 26.60 18.87 9.36
CA GLU A 53 26.06 19.79 10.38
C GLU A 53 25.00 20.73 9.78
N ARG A 54 25.21 21.24 8.58
CA ARG A 54 24.23 22.04 7.86
C ARG A 54 22.99 21.22 7.49
N LEU A 55 23.13 19.99 7.00
CA LEU A 55 22.01 19.11 6.73
C LEU A 55 21.17 18.85 7.99
N ASN A 56 21.82 18.60 9.13
CA ASN A 56 21.14 18.42 10.41
C ASN A 56 20.35 19.66 10.86
N SER A 57 20.75 20.86 10.48
CA SER A 57 20.08 22.12 10.84
C SER A 57 19.02 22.58 9.84
N GLU A 58 19.19 22.32 8.55
CA GLU A 58 18.37 22.87 7.47
C GLU A 58 17.38 21.83 6.88
N ALA A 59 17.69 20.53 6.96
CA ALA A 59 16.92 19.44 6.38
C ALA A 59 16.33 18.52 7.46
N LYS A 60 15.25 17.81 7.09
CA LYS A 60 14.68 16.73 7.87
C LYS A 60 14.89 15.41 7.11
N LEU A 61 15.38 14.40 7.83
CA LEU A 61 15.40 13.03 7.37
C LEU A 61 14.24 12.30 8.04
N THR A 62 13.16 12.04 7.29
CA THR A 62 12.03 11.27 7.83
C THR A 62 12.50 9.90 8.27
N GLU A 63 12.26 9.56 9.53
CA GLU A 63 12.59 8.29 10.15
C GLU A 63 11.35 7.76 10.89
N LEU A 64 11.00 6.50 10.65
CA LEU A 64 9.91 5.80 11.32
C LEU A 64 10.48 4.70 12.21
N LYS A 65 10.34 4.87 13.51
CA LYS A 65 10.64 3.82 14.50
C LYS A 65 9.34 3.11 14.89
N PRO A 66 9.32 1.77 14.90
CA PRO A 66 8.14 1.07 15.36
C PRO A 66 7.99 1.27 16.87
N VAL A 67 6.81 1.71 17.28
CA VAL A 67 6.43 1.76 18.70
C VAL A 67 6.03 0.38 19.21
N GLU A 68 5.57 -0.51 18.30
CA GLU A 68 5.23 -1.88 18.63
C GLU A 68 5.39 -2.80 17.42
N VAL A 69 5.76 -4.07 17.66
CA VAL A 69 5.89 -5.10 16.64
C VAL A 69 5.18 -6.38 17.09
N PHE A 70 4.09 -6.72 16.41
CA PHE A 70 3.38 -7.98 16.63
C PHE A 70 3.96 -9.07 15.73
N LYS A 71 4.19 -10.26 16.29
CA LYS A 71 4.64 -11.45 15.56
C LYS A 71 3.55 -12.49 15.57
N SER A 72 3.15 -12.97 14.40
CA SER A 72 2.20 -14.09 14.29
C SER A 72 2.79 -15.36 14.89
N LYS A 73 1.93 -16.13 15.58
CA LYS A 73 2.24 -17.46 16.07
C LYS A 73 1.91 -18.56 15.05
N ILE A 74 1.17 -18.19 13.99
CA ILE A 74 0.65 -19.13 12.97
C ILE A 74 1.58 -19.20 11.76
N ASP A 75 2.13 -18.03 11.39
CA ASP A 75 3.05 -17.86 10.27
C ASP A 75 4.15 -16.85 10.63
N ASP A 76 5.08 -16.58 9.75
CA ASP A 76 6.17 -15.61 10.04
C ASP A 76 5.78 -14.16 9.67
N THR A 77 4.49 -13.82 9.77
CA THR A 77 4.00 -12.45 9.54
C THR A 77 4.34 -11.55 10.73
N ARG A 78 4.73 -10.31 10.43
CA ARG A 78 4.97 -9.28 11.46
C ARG A 78 4.20 -8.01 11.09
N LYS A 79 3.47 -7.47 12.04
CA LYS A 79 2.82 -6.17 11.94
C LYS A 79 3.60 -5.14 12.75
N TYR A 80 3.90 -4.03 12.14
CA TYR A 80 4.66 -2.91 12.71
C TYR A 80 3.72 -1.71 12.88
N LEU A 81 3.74 -1.11 14.05
CA LEU A 81 3.08 0.16 14.35
C LEU A 81 4.13 1.26 14.33
N PHE A 82 4.00 2.21 13.42
CA PHE A 82 4.93 3.34 13.30
C PHE A 82 4.29 4.63 13.77
N ALA A 83 4.93 5.30 14.72
CA ALA A 83 4.54 6.65 15.12
C ALA A 83 5.01 7.67 14.09
N LEU A 84 4.13 8.57 13.70
CA LEU A 84 4.43 9.72 12.85
C LEU A 84 4.73 10.95 13.71
N SER A 85 5.40 11.94 13.12
CA SER A 85 5.80 13.17 13.84
C SER A 85 4.62 14.01 14.38
N ASP A 86 3.40 13.73 13.93
CA ASP A 86 2.16 14.38 14.35
C ASP A 86 1.36 13.56 15.39
N GLY A 87 1.95 12.50 15.94
CA GLY A 87 1.32 11.62 16.93
C GLY A 87 0.41 10.54 16.34
N ASN A 88 0.10 10.57 15.05
CA ASN A 88 -0.64 9.49 14.42
C ASN A 88 0.21 8.22 14.33
N ILE A 89 -0.47 7.06 14.38
CA ILE A 89 0.16 5.76 14.17
C ILE A 89 -0.38 5.14 12.88
N ILE A 90 0.53 4.60 12.08
CA ILE A 90 0.22 3.81 10.89
C ILE A 90 0.71 2.39 11.06
N GLU A 91 0.10 1.48 10.33
CA GLU A 91 0.42 0.06 10.36
C GLU A 91 1.03 -0.41 9.04
N SER A 92 2.04 -1.27 9.13
CA SER A 92 2.64 -1.98 8.00
C SER A 92 2.79 -3.46 8.34
N VAL A 93 2.73 -4.32 7.32
CA VAL A 93 2.80 -5.77 7.54
C VAL A 93 3.87 -6.38 6.65
N ARG A 94 4.82 -7.09 7.26
CA ARG A 94 5.76 -7.93 6.54
C ARG A 94 5.24 -9.36 6.50
N MET A 95 5.19 -9.92 5.31
CA MET A 95 4.83 -11.31 5.02
C MET A 95 6.04 -12.02 4.41
N LYS A 96 6.35 -13.21 4.91
CA LYS A 96 7.42 -14.04 4.34
C LYS A 96 6.83 -15.05 3.37
N TYR A 97 7.37 -15.04 2.15
CA TYR A 97 7.07 -16.01 1.12
C TYR A 97 8.35 -16.72 0.66
N GLU A 98 8.23 -17.82 -0.08
CA GLU A 98 9.39 -18.52 -0.67
C GLU A 98 10.19 -17.63 -1.61
N HIS A 99 9.53 -16.71 -2.30
CA HIS A 99 10.15 -15.73 -3.20
C HIS A 99 10.69 -14.47 -2.49
N GLY A 100 10.71 -14.43 -1.15
CA GLY A 100 11.28 -13.35 -0.35
C GLY A 100 10.27 -12.59 0.51
N ASN A 101 10.73 -11.47 1.10
CA ASN A 101 9.91 -10.64 1.97
C ASN A 101 9.02 -9.71 1.15
N SER A 102 7.72 -9.74 1.41
CA SER A 102 6.73 -8.79 0.91
C SER A 102 6.31 -7.85 2.03
N VAL A 103 6.23 -6.56 1.74
CA VAL A 103 5.79 -5.54 2.71
C VAL A 103 4.52 -4.87 2.20
N CYS A 104 3.48 -4.91 3.04
CA CYS A 104 2.26 -4.14 2.86
C CYS A 104 2.42 -2.80 3.57
N ILE A 105 2.30 -1.69 2.85
CA ILE A 105 2.45 -0.33 3.38
C ILE A 105 1.14 0.44 3.31
N SER A 106 1.01 1.40 4.22
CA SER A 106 -0.06 2.40 4.25
C SER A 106 0.30 3.59 3.36
N SER A 107 -0.71 4.24 2.78
CA SER A 107 -0.58 5.44 1.94
C SER A 107 -1.21 6.69 2.56
N GLN A 108 -2.06 6.52 3.57
CA GLN A 108 -2.76 7.61 4.25
C GLN A 108 -2.89 7.28 5.74
N VAL A 109 -3.11 8.31 6.55
CA VAL A 109 -3.60 8.19 7.92
C VAL A 109 -5.13 8.17 7.84
N GLY A 110 -5.73 6.99 8.04
CA GLY A 110 -7.16 6.76 7.79
C GLY A 110 -7.51 6.70 6.30
N CYS A 111 -8.81 6.68 5.96
CA CYS A 111 -9.28 6.60 4.59
C CYS A 111 -10.71 7.15 4.46
N ARG A 112 -10.98 8.02 3.49
CA ARG A 112 -12.32 8.59 3.26
C ARG A 112 -13.22 7.80 2.32
N MET A 113 -12.78 6.66 1.79
CA MET A 113 -13.56 5.91 0.80
C MET A 113 -14.79 5.20 1.38
N GLY A 114 -14.83 4.97 2.69
CA GLY A 114 -15.99 4.46 3.42
C GLY A 114 -16.34 3.00 3.12
N CYS A 115 -15.40 2.19 2.61
CA CYS A 115 -15.63 0.76 2.38
C CYS A 115 -16.06 0.08 3.68
N LYS A 116 -17.26 -0.55 3.68
CA LYS A 116 -17.91 -1.02 4.90
C LYS A 116 -17.24 -2.24 5.55
N PHE A 117 -16.33 -2.90 4.85
CA PHE A 117 -15.57 -4.06 5.36
C PHE A 117 -14.15 -3.70 5.81
N CYS A 118 -13.77 -2.41 5.81
CA CYS A 118 -12.40 -1.98 6.06
C CYS A 118 -12.29 -1.09 7.31
N ALA A 119 -11.41 -1.48 8.24
CA ALA A 119 -11.16 -0.73 9.47
C ALA A 119 -10.53 0.64 9.23
N SER A 120 -9.73 0.81 8.17
CA SER A 120 -9.08 2.09 7.84
C SER A 120 -10.08 3.23 7.56
N THR A 121 -11.38 2.91 7.35
CA THR A 121 -12.41 3.91 7.05
C THR A 121 -13.24 4.35 8.25
N LEU A 122 -12.99 3.77 9.43
CA LEU A 122 -13.81 4.02 10.63
C LEU A 122 -13.76 5.49 11.07
N ASP A 123 -12.55 6.07 11.09
CA ASP A 123 -12.30 7.43 11.56
C ASP A 123 -12.10 8.43 10.40
N GLY A 124 -12.41 8.04 9.17
CA GLY A 124 -12.21 8.86 7.99
C GLY A 124 -10.74 9.08 7.62
N LEU A 125 -10.49 10.14 6.86
CA LEU A 125 -9.14 10.53 6.43
C LEU A 125 -8.63 11.70 7.27
N VAL A 126 -7.44 11.57 7.84
CA VAL A 126 -6.72 12.66 8.49
C VAL A 126 -5.84 13.38 7.47
N ARG A 127 -4.90 12.66 6.86
CA ARG A 127 -4.01 13.20 5.83
C ARG A 127 -3.38 12.13 4.95
N ASN A 128 -2.83 12.57 3.85
CA ASN A 128 -1.94 11.76 3.03
C ASN A 128 -0.60 11.55 3.75
N LEU A 129 0.01 10.38 3.56
CA LEU A 129 1.41 10.17 3.91
C LEU A 129 2.32 10.85 2.88
N THR A 130 3.44 11.38 3.37
CA THR A 130 4.50 11.89 2.51
C THR A 130 5.23 10.74 1.80
N VAL A 131 6.00 11.07 0.78
CA VAL A 131 6.85 10.07 0.09
C VAL A 131 7.86 9.46 1.06
N GLY A 132 8.50 10.29 1.89
CA GLY A 132 9.46 9.85 2.91
C GLY A 132 8.84 8.90 3.93
N GLU A 133 7.60 9.18 4.40
CA GLU A 133 6.87 8.30 5.31
C GLU A 133 6.52 6.95 4.65
N MET A 134 6.16 6.93 3.36
CA MET A 134 5.91 5.68 2.64
C MET A 134 7.20 4.88 2.39
N LEU A 135 8.29 5.56 2.03
CA LEU A 135 9.60 4.93 1.84
C LEU A 135 10.12 4.32 3.15
N ASP A 136 10.00 5.06 4.24
CA ASP A 136 10.60 4.63 5.50
C ASP A 136 9.84 3.48 6.18
N GLN A 137 8.56 3.24 5.86
CA GLN A 137 7.90 1.98 6.22
C GLN A 137 8.68 0.77 5.67
N VAL A 138 9.13 0.84 4.42
CA VAL A 138 9.91 -0.23 3.78
C VAL A 138 11.33 -0.27 4.34
N TYR A 139 11.98 0.89 4.47
CA TYR A 139 13.38 1.00 4.92
C TYR A 139 13.55 0.55 6.36
N SER A 140 12.70 1.01 7.26
CA SER A 140 12.71 0.61 8.67
C SER A 140 12.49 -0.90 8.82
N ILE A 141 11.52 -1.49 8.10
CA ILE A 141 11.30 -2.93 8.12
C ILE A 141 12.53 -3.67 7.59
N GLN A 142 13.16 -3.21 6.50
CA GLN A 142 14.37 -3.84 5.95
C GLN A 142 15.55 -3.76 6.92
N ARG A 143 15.78 -2.62 7.57
CA ARG A 143 16.82 -2.47 8.61
C ARG A 143 16.60 -3.43 9.76
N LEU A 144 15.38 -3.49 10.29
CA LEU A 144 15.01 -4.35 11.43
C LEU A 144 15.08 -5.85 11.12
N LEU A 145 14.86 -6.23 9.86
CA LEU A 145 14.97 -7.63 9.44
C LEU A 145 16.42 -8.04 9.17
N GLY A 146 17.27 -7.11 8.73
CA GLY A 146 18.58 -7.43 8.12
C GLY A 146 18.46 -8.21 6.81
N GLU A 147 17.25 -8.34 6.25
CA GLU A 147 16.94 -9.07 5.02
C GLU A 147 16.31 -8.14 3.99
N ARG A 148 16.61 -8.38 2.71
CA ARG A 148 16.04 -7.59 1.60
C ARG A 148 14.51 -7.69 1.55
N VAL A 149 13.84 -6.57 1.37
CA VAL A 149 12.45 -6.52 0.93
C VAL A 149 12.43 -6.68 -0.60
N SER A 150 11.68 -7.65 -1.09
CA SER A 150 11.63 -8.02 -2.51
C SER A 150 10.37 -7.52 -3.21
N ASN A 151 9.26 -7.41 -2.49
CA ASN A 151 7.96 -7.04 -3.02
C ASN A 151 7.26 -6.01 -2.12
N ILE A 152 6.51 -5.12 -2.73
CA ILE A 152 5.73 -4.11 -2.02
C ILE A 152 4.28 -4.17 -2.50
N VAL A 153 3.34 -4.14 -1.56
CA VAL A 153 1.92 -3.96 -1.85
C VAL A 153 1.42 -2.72 -1.11
N VAL A 154 0.88 -1.75 -1.85
CA VAL A 154 0.27 -0.55 -1.27
C VAL A 154 -1.21 -0.86 -1.05
N MET A 155 -1.49 -1.62 0.02
CA MET A 155 -2.80 -2.16 0.38
C MET A 155 -3.10 -2.01 1.88
N GLY A 156 -2.31 -1.19 2.59
CA GLY A 156 -2.52 -0.83 3.98
C GLY A 156 -3.62 0.22 4.14
N SER A 157 -3.48 1.09 5.13
CA SER A 157 -4.42 2.18 5.35
C SER A 157 -4.35 3.22 4.23
N GLY A 158 -5.55 3.61 3.73
CA GLY A 158 -5.69 4.66 2.70
C GLY A 158 -6.08 4.15 1.31
N GLU A 159 -6.42 5.10 0.44
CA GLU A 159 -6.63 4.90 -0.99
C GLU A 159 -5.43 5.51 -1.75
N PRO A 160 -4.57 4.68 -2.37
CA PRO A 160 -3.37 5.18 -3.04
C PRO A 160 -3.64 6.19 -4.13
N MET A 161 -4.74 6.03 -4.88
CA MET A 161 -5.10 6.98 -5.95
C MET A 161 -5.62 8.32 -5.41
N ASP A 162 -5.94 8.42 -4.14
CA ASP A 162 -6.27 9.67 -3.45
C ASP A 162 -5.01 10.40 -2.94
N ASN A 163 -3.88 9.69 -2.85
CA ASN A 163 -2.53 10.22 -2.58
C ASN A 163 -1.62 10.10 -3.83
N TYR A 164 -2.16 10.36 -4.99
CA TYR A 164 -1.64 9.99 -6.31
C TYR A 164 -0.20 10.45 -6.57
N GLU A 165 0.08 11.73 -6.43
CA GLU A 165 1.39 12.31 -6.77
C GLU A 165 2.50 11.70 -5.89
N ASN A 166 2.23 11.52 -4.60
CA ASN A 166 3.17 10.87 -3.68
C ASN A 166 3.37 9.38 -4.01
N ILE A 167 2.33 8.67 -4.45
CA ILE A 167 2.44 7.27 -4.88
C ILE A 167 3.33 7.13 -6.12
N VAL A 168 3.13 7.97 -7.13
CA VAL A 168 3.96 7.95 -8.34
C VAL A 168 5.42 8.22 -8.00
N LYS A 169 5.69 9.25 -7.18
CA LYS A 169 7.04 9.59 -6.73
C LYS A 169 7.65 8.48 -5.88
N PHE A 170 6.89 7.89 -4.94
CA PHE A 170 7.33 6.73 -4.16
C PHE A 170 7.78 5.58 -5.06
N VAL A 171 6.98 5.20 -6.07
CA VAL A 171 7.33 4.13 -7.00
C VAL A 171 8.62 4.43 -7.74
N ARG A 172 8.81 5.66 -8.21
CA ARG A 172 10.03 6.07 -8.93
C ARG A 172 11.27 6.01 -8.04
N ILE A 173 11.19 6.49 -6.80
CA ILE A 173 12.33 6.49 -5.88
C ILE A 173 12.68 5.07 -5.44
N ILE A 174 11.70 4.26 -5.00
CA ILE A 174 11.96 2.92 -4.47
C ILE A 174 12.49 1.95 -5.55
N SER A 175 12.16 2.20 -6.82
CA SER A 175 12.64 1.42 -7.96
C SER A 175 13.90 1.99 -8.62
N SER A 176 14.42 3.12 -8.15
CA SER A 176 15.65 3.72 -8.65
C SER A 176 16.86 2.81 -8.45
N GLU A 177 17.72 2.70 -9.46
CA GLU A 177 19.00 1.95 -9.39
C GLU A 177 19.95 2.53 -8.32
N MET A 178 19.81 3.82 -7.99
CA MET A 178 20.55 4.48 -6.92
C MET A 178 19.92 4.29 -5.54
N GLY A 179 18.78 3.60 -5.45
CA GLY A 179 18.08 3.27 -4.21
C GLY A 179 18.05 1.77 -3.96
N LEU A 180 16.95 1.28 -3.34
CA LEU A 180 16.74 -0.16 -3.10
C LEU A 180 16.60 -0.96 -4.39
N ASN A 181 16.33 -0.31 -5.52
CA ASN A 181 16.19 -0.96 -6.82
C ASN A 181 15.18 -2.13 -6.78
N ILE A 182 14.01 -1.87 -6.19
CA ILE A 182 12.92 -2.85 -6.22
C ILE A 182 12.27 -2.77 -7.59
N SER A 183 12.27 -3.90 -8.31
CA SER A 183 11.64 -3.95 -9.64
C SER A 183 10.20 -3.46 -9.56
N GLN A 184 9.80 -2.54 -10.44
CA GLN A 184 8.41 -2.06 -10.51
C GLN A 184 7.40 -3.20 -10.70
N ARG A 185 7.80 -4.33 -11.31
CA ARG A 185 6.97 -5.53 -11.45
C ARG A 185 6.62 -6.19 -10.12
N ASN A 186 7.42 -5.91 -9.09
CA ASN A 186 7.23 -6.41 -7.73
C ASN A 186 6.50 -5.38 -6.84
N ILE A 187 6.00 -4.30 -7.42
CA ILE A 187 5.20 -3.28 -6.73
C ILE A 187 3.75 -3.41 -7.20
N THR A 188 2.84 -3.61 -6.26
CA THR A 188 1.41 -3.63 -6.52
C THR A 188 0.76 -2.44 -5.83
N VAL A 189 0.00 -1.66 -6.58
CA VAL A 189 -0.78 -0.54 -6.05
C VAL A 189 -2.26 -0.86 -6.21
N SER A 190 -2.99 -0.83 -5.08
CA SER A 190 -4.43 -1.07 -5.10
C SER A 190 -5.21 0.23 -5.31
N THR A 191 -6.44 0.09 -5.76
CA THR A 191 -7.40 1.19 -5.81
C THR A 191 -8.83 0.70 -5.71
N CYS A 192 -9.67 1.47 -5.04
CA CYS A 192 -11.12 1.26 -5.04
C CYS A 192 -11.79 1.64 -6.37
N GLY A 193 -11.04 2.16 -7.35
CA GLY A 193 -11.56 2.46 -8.70
C GLY A 193 -11.81 3.95 -8.95
N ILE A 194 -10.88 4.83 -8.59
CA ILE A 194 -10.92 6.25 -8.95
C ILE A 194 -10.57 6.41 -10.43
N VAL A 195 -11.60 6.38 -11.30
CA VAL A 195 -11.48 6.28 -12.76
C VAL A 195 -10.50 7.28 -13.38
N PRO A 196 -10.53 8.59 -13.08
CA PRO A 196 -9.58 9.55 -13.67
C PRO A 196 -8.13 9.21 -13.32
N LYS A 197 -7.87 8.76 -12.08
CA LYS A 197 -6.52 8.46 -11.60
C LYS A 197 -5.99 7.15 -12.18
N ILE A 198 -6.83 6.15 -12.42
CA ILE A 198 -6.43 4.93 -13.13
C ILE A 198 -5.98 5.27 -14.56
N ARG A 199 -6.71 6.14 -15.27
CA ARG A 199 -6.35 6.60 -16.61
C ARG A 199 -5.06 7.42 -16.61
N GLN A 200 -4.90 8.32 -15.62
CA GLN A 200 -3.67 9.10 -15.44
C GLN A 200 -2.47 8.16 -15.19
N LEU A 201 -2.61 7.15 -14.31
CA LEU A 201 -1.56 6.18 -14.01
C LEU A 201 -1.11 5.38 -15.25
N ALA A 202 -2.00 5.12 -16.19
CA ALA A 202 -1.68 4.44 -17.44
C ALA A 202 -0.70 5.23 -18.33
N GLU A 203 -0.61 6.56 -18.17
CA GLU A 203 0.29 7.44 -18.93
C GLU A 203 1.64 7.70 -18.25
N GLU A 204 1.82 7.26 -16.99
CA GLU A 204 3.05 7.50 -16.20
C GLU A 204 4.28 6.70 -16.65
N GLY A 205 4.10 5.74 -17.56
CA GLY A 205 5.19 4.86 -18.00
C GLY A 205 5.69 3.89 -16.93
N LEU A 206 4.90 3.65 -15.87
CA LEU A 206 5.25 2.75 -14.78
C LEU A 206 4.89 1.29 -15.12
N ASN A 207 5.74 0.36 -14.72
CA ASN A 207 5.55 -1.08 -14.94
C ASN A 207 5.00 -1.82 -13.70
N ILE A 208 4.22 -1.14 -12.87
CA ILE A 208 3.63 -1.72 -11.65
C ILE A 208 2.44 -2.63 -11.95
N THR A 209 2.03 -3.43 -10.97
CA THR A 209 0.76 -4.15 -11.00
C THR A 209 -0.33 -3.28 -10.39
N LEU A 210 -1.39 -3.02 -11.15
CA LEU A 210 -2.59 -2.39 -10.64
C LEU A 210 -3.52 -3.46 -10.07
N ALA A 211 -3.98 -3.28 -8.82
CA ALA A 211 -4.97 -4.13 -8.18
C ALA A 211 -6.28 -3.37 -7.98
N LEU A 212 -7.33 -3.77 -8.68
CA LEU A 212 -8.65 -3.19 -8.52
C LEU A 212 -9.40 -3.86 -7.37
N SER A 213 -9.77 -3.12 -6.35
CA SER A 213 -10.76 -3.52 -5.34
C SER A 213 -12.15 -3.59 -5.99
N LEU A 214 -12.44 -4.72 -6.63
CA LEU A 214 -13.68 -4.96 -7.37
C LEU A 214 -14.86 -5.25 -6.42
N HIS A 215 -14.70 -6.29 -5.61
CA HIS A 215 -15.57 -6.78 -4.52
C HIS A 215 -17.04 -7.04 -4.85
N ALA A 216 -17.49 -6.76 -6.06
CA ALA A 216 -18.83 -7.09 -6.53
C ALA A 216 -18.88 -7.23 -8.06
N PRO A 217 -19.76 -8.09 -8.61
CA PRO A 217 -19.87 -8.28 -10.06
C PRO A 217 -20.81 -7.28 -10.73
N ASN A 218 -21.47 -6.39 -9.97
CA ASN A 218 -22.40 -5.38 -10.46
C ASN A 218 -22.44 -4.14 -9.55
N ASP A 219 -23.01 -3.06 -10.04
CA ASP A 219 -23.14 -1.79 -9.29
C ASP A 219 -24.07 -1.89 -8.10
N GLU A 220 -25.13 -2.71 -8.18
CA GLU A 220 -26.12 -2.86 -7.12
C GLU A 220 -25.45 -3.34 -5.82
N ILE A 221 -24.76 -4.46 -5.86
CA ILE A 221 -24.03 -4.98 -4.69
C ILE A 221 -22.85 -4.07 -4.33
N ARG A 222 -22.10 -3.57 -5.34
CA ARG A 222 -20.92 -2.76 -5.09
C ARG A 222 -21.24 -1.50 -4.29
N LYS A 223 -22.34 -0.82 -4.59
CA LYS A 223 -22.81 0.37 -3.85
C LYS A 223 -23.13 0.06 -2.37
N THR A 224 -23.57 -1.16 -2.05
CA THR A 224 -23.89 -1.51 -0.67
C THR A 224 -22.66 -1.63 0.22
N ILE A 225 -21.50 -2.00 -0.33
CA ILE A 225 -20.26 -2.27 0.41
C ILE A 225 -19.15 -1.23 0.14
N MET A 226 -19.19 -0.53 -1.00
CA MET A 226 -18.18 0.46 -1.42
C MET A 226 -18.85 1.76 -1.89
N PRO A 227 -18.92 2.81 -1.05
CA PRO A 227 -19.58 4.08 -1.41
C PRO A 227 -19.02 4.77 -2.66
N VAL A 228 -17.76 4.53 -3.03
CA VAL A 228 -17.13 5.03 -4.26
C VAL A 228 -17.91 4.63 -5.52
N ALA A 229 -18.65 3.52 -5.48
CA ALA A 229 -19.49 3.04 -6.58
C ALA A 229 -20.70 3.97 -6.89
N ASN A 230 -21.04 4.88 -5.97
CA ASN A 230 -22.02 5.93 -6.26
C ASN A 230 -21.49 6.99 -7.20
N LYS A 231 -20.14 7.19 -7.23
CA LYS A 231 -19.47 8.16 -8.08
C LYS A 231 -18.99 7.56 -9.41
N TYR A 232 -18.51 6.32 -9.37
CA TYR A 232 -17.93 5.64 -10.53
C TYR A 232 -18.67 4.31 -10.79
N ALA A 233 -19.43 4.27 -11.88
CA ALA A 233 -20.11 3.05 -12.31
C ALA A 233 -19.10 1.95 -12.66
N LEU A 234 -19.45 0.71 -12.40
CA LEU A 234 -18.55 -0.44 -12.60
C LEU A 234 -18.04 -0.53 -14.04
N LYS A 235 -18.89 -0.25 -15.03
CA LYS A 235 -18.49 -0.21 -16.45
C LYS A 235 -17.34 0.76 -16.73
N ASP A 236 -17.33 1.94 -16.07
CA ASP A 236 -16.33 2.98 -16.28
C ASP A 236 -15.02 2.59 -15.58
N VAL A 237 -15.11 1.95 -14.40
CA VAL A 237 -13.96 1.39 -13.68
C VAL A 237 -13.29 0.30 -14.50
N ILE A 238 -14.07 -0.65 -15.04
CA ILE A 238 -13.55 -1.73 -15.91
C ILE A 238 -12.93 -1.14 -17.18
N SER A 239 -13.58 -0.18 -17.83
CA SER A 239 -13.03 0.52 -18.98
C SER A 239 -11.69 1.22 -18.69
N ALA A 240 -11.55 1.80 -17.50
CA ALA A 240 -10.26 2.41 -17.09
C ALA A 240 -9.17 1.33 -16.87
N CYS A 241 -9.52 0.17 -16.32
CA CYS A 241 -8.59 -0.96 -16.18
C CYS A 241 -8.19 -1.55 -17.53
N ASP A 242 -9.14 -1.66 -18.47
CA ASP A 242 -8.85 -2.10 -19.85
C ASP A 242 -7.90 -1.10 -20.55
N TYR A 243 -8.11 0.20 -20.33
CA TYR A 243 -7.20 1.25 -20.82
C TYR A 243 -5.81 1.15 -20.21
N TYR A 244 -5.70 0.93 -18.89
CA TYR A 244 -4.42 0.71 -18.20
C TYR A 244 -3.68 -0.50 -18.81
N PHE A 245 -4.36 -1.63 -18.97
CA PHE A 245 -3.78 -2.81 -19.60
C PHE A 245 -3.30 -2.54 -21.03
N LYS A 246 -4.12 -1.87 -21.84
CA LYS A 246 -3.79 -1.53 -23.24
C LYS A 246 -2.54 -0.65 -23.34
N LYS A 247 -2.38 0.31 -22.42
CA LYS A 247 -1.25 1.25 -22.41
C LYS A 247 0.04 0.64 -21.86
N THR A 248 -0.06 -0.13 -20.79
CA THR A 248 1.11 -0.63 -20.05
C THR A 248 1.51 -2.06 -20.39
N GLY A 249 0.62 -2.84 -20.99
CA GLY A 249 0.77 -4.30 -21.16
C GLY A 249 0.72 -5.07 -19.83
N ARG A 250 0.48 -4.38 -18.70
CA ARG A 250 0.48 -4.98 -17.37
C ARG A 250 -0.90 -5.50 -16.99
N ARG A 251 -0.97 -6.81 -16.70
CA ARG A 251 -2.22 -7.45 -16.23
C ARG A 251 -2.73 -6.76 -14.96
N VAL A 252 -4.03 -6.47 -14.93
CA VAL A 252 -4.71 -5.95 -13.75
C VAL A 252 -5.16 -7.13 -12.87
N SER A 253 -4.93 -7.05 -11.56
CA SER A 253 -5.47 -7.97 -10.58
C SER A 253 -6.80 -7.45 -10.06
N TYR A 254 -7.80 -8.32 -9.93
CA TYR A 254 -9.11 -7.98 -9.36
C TYR A 254 -9.24 -8.61 -7.99
N GLU A 255 -9.29 -7.78 -6.96
CA GLU A 255 -9.47 -8.20 -5.57
C GLU A 255 -10.97 -8.34 -5.30
N TYR A 256 -11.41 -9.51 -4.85
CA TYR A 256 -12.81 -9.82 -4.60
C TYR A 256 -12.98 -10.38 -3.19
N SER A 257 -13.36 -9.52 -2.24
CA SER A 257 -13.68 -9.94 -0.87
C SER A 257 -14.98 -10.72 -0.87
N LEU A 258 -14.92 -11.98 -0.45
CA LEU A 258 -16.09 -12.83 -0.27
C LEU A 258 -16.73 -12.55 1.10
N VAL A 259 -17.94 -11.97 1.05
CA VAL A 259 -18.73 -11.59 2.22
C VAL A 259 -19.96 -12.47 2.29
N ALA A 260 -20.13 -13.18 3.40
CA ALA A 260 -21.22 -14.14 3.59
C ALA A 260 -22.60 -13.50 3.38
N GLY A 261 -23.38 -14.08 2.48
CA GLY A 261 -24.75 -13.63 2.17
C GLY A 261 -24.85 -12.34 1.36
N VAL A 262 -23.73 -11.75 0.92
CA VAL A 262 -23.71 -10.52 0.13
C VAL A 262 -23.33 -10.79 -1.32
N ASN A 263 -22.17 -11.42 -1.53
CA ASN A 263 -21.58 -11.58 -2.87
C ASN A 263 -20.93 -12.97 -3.08
N ASP A 264 -21.23 -13.94 -2.21
CA ASP A 264 -20.56 -15.25 -2.13
C ASP A 264 -21.35 -16.41 -2.76
N ASN A 265 -22.44 -16.13 -3.46
CA ASN A 265 -23.27 -17.17 -4.10
C ASN A 265 -22.89 -17.41 -5.57
N ILE A 266 -23.31 -18.52 -6.13
CA ILE A 266 -23.00 -18.92 -7.51
C ILE A 266 -23.60 -17.98 -8.57
N GLU A 267 -24.73 -17.32 -8.30
CA GLU A 267 -25.28 -16.33 -9.23
C GLU A 267 -24.34 -15.13 -9.38
N GLU A 268 -23.71 -14.69 -8.29
CA GLU A 268 -22.71 -13.64 -8.35
C GLU A 268 -21.42 -14.11 -9.08
N ALA A 269 -21.02 -15.37 -8.92
CA ALA A 269 -19.94 -15.96 -9.71
C ALA A 269 -20.25 -15.96 -11.21
N LYS A 270 -21.49 -16.28 -11.61
CA LYS A 270 -21.94 -16.23 -13.02
C LYS A 270 -21.87 -14.80 -13.58
N LYS A 271 -22.29 -13.79 -12.81
CA LYS A 271 -22.19 -12.39 -13.20
C LYS A 271 -20.74 -11.96 -13.32
N LEU A 272 -19.88 -12.39 -12.39
CA LEU A 272 -18.43 -12.09 -12.42
C LEU A 272 -17.76 -12.69 -13.66
N VAL A 273 -18.07 -13.94 -14.03
CA VAL A 273 -17.59 -14.54 -15.29
C VAL A 273 -17.97 -13.68 -16.50
N LYS A 274 -19.22 -13.23 -16.58
CA LYS A 274 -19.66 -12.35 -17.69
C LYS A 274 -18.91 -11.03 -17.71
N LEU A 275 -18.68 -10.44 -16.52
CA LEU A 275 -17.98 -9.15 -16.38
C LEU A 275 -16.54 -9.24 -16.87
N VAL A 276 -15.84 -10.35 -16.60
CA VAL A 276 -14.39 -10.49 -16.91
C VAL A 276 -14.10 -11.21 -18.22
N ASN A 277 -15.11 -11.69 -18.91
CA ASN A 277 -14.96 -12.46 -20.14
C ASN A 277 -14.10 -11.71 -21.18
N GLY A 278 -13.15 -12.44 -21.77
CA GLY A 278 -12.22 -11.89 -22.78
C GLY A 278 -11.11 -10.98 -22.25
N ARG A 279 -10.99 -10.82 -20.92
CA ARG A 279 -9.96 -9.97 -20.29
C ARG A 279 -8.80 -10.80 -19.75
N ASN A 280 -7.58 -10.31 -19.96
CA ASN A 280 -6.38 -10.88 -19.34
C ASN A 280 -6.23 -10.34 -17.90
N ILE A 281 -6.97 -10.94 -16.98
CA ILE A 281 -6.99 -10.55 -15.55
C ILE A 281 -6.70 -11.75 -14.65
N HIS A 282 -6.46 -11.47 -13.40
CA HIS A 282 -6.40 -12.45 -12.32
C HIS A 282 -7.36 -12.02 -11.22
N ILE A 283 -8.14 -12.96 -10.66
CA ILE A 283 -9.03 -12.69 -9.53
C ILE A 283 -8.42 -13.26 -8.26
N ASN A 284 -8.16 -12.38 -7.29
CA ASN A 284 -7.85 -12.77 -5.91
C ASN A 284 -9.13 -12.81 -5.09
N LEU A 285 -9.58 -14.00 -4.75
CA LEU A 285 -10.68 -14.21 -3.82
C LEU A 285 -10.16 -14.05 -2.39
N ILE A 286 -10.67 -13.09 -1.67
CA ILE A 286 -10.26 -12.77 -0.30
C ILE A 286 -11.42 -13.11 0.63
N PRO A 287 -11.35 -14.18 1.43
CA PRO A 287 -12.29 -14.35 2.53
C PRO A 287 -12.27 -13.07 3.37
N VAL A 288 -13.42 -12.41 3.57
CA VAL A 288 -13.43 -11.15 4.34
C VAL A 288 -12.90 -11.39 5.76
N ASN A 289 -12.02 -10.52 6.21
CA ASN A 289 -11.56 -10.55 7.59
C ASN A 289 -12.53 -9.72 8.43
N PRO A 290 -13.23 -10.33 9.41
CA PRO A 290 -14.14 -9.59 10.27
C PRO A 290 -13.41 -8.50 11.05
N ILE A 291 -14.09 -7.38 11.26
CA ILE A 291 -13.67 -6.32 12.19
C ILE A 291 -14.75 -6.11 13.24
N LYS A 292 -14.35 -5.75 14.45
CA LYS A 292 -15.26 -5.67 15.60
C LYS A 292 -16.43 -4.69 15.40
N GLU A 293 -16.19 -3.63 14.63
CA GLU A 293 -17.12 -2.51 14.41
C GLU A 293 -18.11 -2.75 13.25
N ARG A 294 -18.07 -3.91 12.61
CA ARG A 294 -18.90 -4.23 11.44
C ARG A 294 -19.41 -5.68 11.47
N ASP A 295 -20.62 -5.88 11.00
CA ASP A 295 -21.32 -7.19 11.04
C ASP A 295 -20.98 -8.12 9.86
N PHE A 296 -20.00 -7.78 9.04
CA PHE A 296 -19.60 -8.62 7.90
C PHE A 296 -18.91 -9.90 8.38
N LYS A 297 -19.43 -11.04 7.87
CA LYS A 297 -18.92 -12.37 8.22
C LYS A 297 -18.18 -12.98 7.05
N GLN A 298 -17.16 -13.76 7.37
CA GLN A 298 -16.44 -14.56 6.39
C GLN A 298 -17.38 -15.64 5.80
N SER A 299 -17.27 -15.85 4.50
CA SER A 299 -17.97 -16.93 3.81
C SER A 299 -17.48 -18.31 4.28
N ASP A 300 -18.36 -19.29 4.27
CA ASP A 300 -18.02 -20.68 4.56
C ASP A 300 -16.98 -21.23 3.56
N LYS A 301 -16.07 -22.08 4.03
CA LYS A 301 -14.99 -22.66 3.22
C LYS A 301 -15.48 -23.44 2.01
N LEU A 302 -16.63 -24.14 2.14
CA LEU A 302 -17.23 -24.88 1.02
C LEU A 302 -17.78 -23.93 -0.03
N LYS A 303 -18.41 -22.83 0.37
CA LYS A 303 -18.87 -21.78 -0.55
C LYS A 303 -17.71 -21.10 -1.27
N ILE A 304 -16.64 -20.74 -0.54
CA ILE A 304 -15.43 -20.17 -1.14
C ILE A 304 -14.86 -21.12 -2.19
N LYS A 305 -14.75 -22.40 -1.86
CA LYS A 305 -14.28 -23.44 -2.79
C LYS A 305 -15.18 -23.55 -4.01
N ALA A 306 -16.48 -23.65 -3.81
CA ALA A 306 -17.46 -23.75 -4.90
C ALA A 306 -17.43 -22.54 -5.83
N PHE A 307 -17.29 -21.33 -5.27
CA PHE A 307 -17.17 -20.09 -6.02
C PHE A 307 -15.90 -20.09 -6.89
N ARG A 308 -14.74 -20.43 -6.30
CA ARG A 308 -13.47 -20.54 -7.03
C ARG A 308 -13.55 -21.60 -8.14
N ASP A 309 -13.98 -22.82 -7.80
CA ASP A 309 -14.04 -23.94 -8.74
C ASP A 309 -14.98 -23.63 -9.92
N PHE A 310 -16.06 -22.86 -9.68
CA PHE A 310 -16.93 -22.37 -10.73
C PHE A 310 -16.23 -21.39 -11.66
N LEU A 311 -15.46 -20.41 -11.13
CA LEU A 311 -14.69 -19.47 -11.93
C LEU A 311 -13.65 -20.20 -12.79
N GLU A 312 -12.88 -21.11 -12.19
CA GLU A 312 -11.85 -21.90 -12.87
C GLU A 312 -12.46 -22.78 -13.99
N LYS A 313 -13.59 -23.45 -13.73
CA LYS A 313 -14.34 -24.22 -14.74
C LYS A 313 -14.79 -23.37 -15.92
N LYS A 314 -14.98 -22.07 -15.72
CA LYS A 314 -15.33 -21.10 -16.78
C LYS A 314 -14.10 -20.42 -17.42
N GLY A 315 -12.90 -20.90 -17.12
CA GLY A 315 -11.65 -20.38 -17.68
C GLY A 315 -11.17 -19.06 -17.07
N VAL A 316 -11.73 -18.65 -15.94
CA VAL A 316 -11.29 -17.45 -15.22
C VAL A 316 -10.16 -17.82 -14.27
N ASN A 317 -9.01 -17.15 -14.40
CA ASN A 317 -7.88 -17.36 -13.51
C ASN A 317 -8.19 -16.76 -12.13
N ALA A 318 -8.48 -17.62 -11.15
CA ALA A 318 -8.87 -17.22 -9.80
C ALA A 318 -8.09 -17.99 -8.74
N THR A 319 -7.65 -17.31 -7.69
CA THR A 319 -7.00 -17.92 -6.52
C THR A 319 -7.65 -17.44 -5.25
N VAL A 320 -7.69 -18.29 -4.23
CA VAL A 320 -8.05 -17.88 -2.88
C VAL A 320 -6.79 -17.41 -2.18
N ARG A 321 -6.78 -16.15 -1.73
CA ARG A 321 -5.66 -15.56 -1.04
C ARG A 321 -5.46 -16.25 0.31
N ARG A 322 -4.21 -16.65 0.57
CA ARG A 322 -3.83 -17.15 1.89
C ARG A 322 -3.97 -16.04 2.93
N GLU A 323 -4.66 -16.32 4.00
CA GLU A 323 -4.71 -15.42 5.17
C GLU A 323 -3.36 -15.43 5.86
N MET A 324 -2.75 -14.27 6.03
CA MET A 324 -1.47 -14.08 6.71
C MET A 324 -1.66 -13.14 7.90
N GLY A 325 -1.07 -13.49 9.06
CA GLY A 325 -1.12 -12.66 10.27
C GLY A 325 -2.53 -12.47 10.85
N ARG A 326 -3.39 -13.50 10.76
CA ARG A 326 -4.77 -13.43 11.26
C ARG A 326 -4.84 -13.20 12.77
N ASP A 327 -3.93 -13.80 13.51
CA ASP A 327 -3.86 -13.74 14.98
C ASP A 327 -3.32 -12.41 15.53
N ILE A 328 -2.83 -11.54 14.65
CA ILE A 328 -2.29 -10.20 14.99
C ILE A 328 -3.03 -9.06 14.29
N ASP A 329 -4.24 -9.29 13.78
CA ASP A 329 -5.00 -8.32 12.96
C ASP A 329 -4.15 -7.70 11.84
N GLY A 330 -3.31 -8.51 11.19
CA GLY A 330 -2.41 -8.10 10.12
C GLY A 330 -2.96 -8.34 8.71
N ALA A 331 -4.19 -8.85 8.59
CA ALA A 331 -4.79 -9.16 7.31
C ALA A 331 -5.44 -7.94 6.63
N CYS A 332 -5.73 -8.08 5.32
CA CYS A 332 -6.36 -7.00 4.55
C CYS A 332 -7.67 -6.53 5.16
N GLY A 333 -7.84 -5.19 5.24
CA GLY A 333 -9.02 -4.55 5.81
C GLY A 333 -8.99 -4.40 7.33
N GLN A 334 -8.01 -4.97 8.03
CA GLN A 334 -7.90 -4.90 9.49
C GLN A 334 -6.99 -3.77 9.99
N LEU A 335 -6.12 -3.23 9.12
CA LEU A 335 -5.23 -2.13 9.48
C LEU A 335 -6.04 -0.87 9.76
N ARG A 336 -5.72 -0.21 10.87
CA ARG A 336 -6.48 0.94 11.38
C ARG A 336 -5.56 2.09 11.76
N ARG A 337 -6.15 3.26 11.93
CA ARG A 337 -5.51 4.40 12.55
C ARG A 337 -5.47 4.17 14.06
N ARG A 338 -4.36 4.59 14.69
CA ARG A 338 -4.22 4.74 16.14
C ARG A 338 -3.58 6.10 16.43
N PHE A 339 -3.68 6.57 17.65
CA PHE A 339 -3.11 7.84 18.09
C PHE A 339 -2.45 7.65 19.46
N ILE A 340 -1.30 8.28 19.67
CA ILE A 340 -0.65 8.34 20.97
C ILE A 340 -1.15 9.61 21.65
N GLU A 341 -1.94 9.49 22.70
CA GLU A 341 -2.21 10.62 23.59
C GLU A 341 -0.97 10.90 24.44
N THR A 342 -0.34 12.04 24.19
CA THR A 342 0.71 12.58 25.09
C THR A 342 0.05 13.21 26.31
N ASN A 343 -0.48 12.40 27.21
CA ASN A 343 -0.88 12.85 28.55
C ASN A 343 0.33 12.69 29.47
N GLY A 344 0.77 13.81 30.06
CA GLY A 344 1.92 13.96 30.91
C GLY A 344 2.36 12.75 31.72
N GLY A 345 3.29 11.96 31.20
CA GLY A 345 4.07 10.98 31.94
C GLY A 345 3.75 9.50 31.74
N SER A 346 2.74 9.12 30.98
CA SER A 346 2.53 7.71 30.57
C SER A 346 2.04 7.63 29.13
N GLU A 347 2.80 6.94 28.27
CA GLU A 347 2.37 6.59 26.91
C GLU A 347 1.33 5.46 27.02
N SER A 348 0.06 5.77 26.80
CA SER A 348 -0.99 4.76 26.62
C SER A 348 -1.41 4.70 25.16
N LEU A 349 -1.36 3.50 24.57
CA LEU A 349 -1.94 3.20 23.27
C LEU A 349 -3.45 3.06 23.45
N GLU A 350 -4.25 4.01 22.94
CA GLU A 350 -5.68 3.76 22.77
C GLU A 350 -5.90 2.77 21.61
N VAL A 351 -6.61 1.69 21.92
CA VAL A 351 -6.92 0.57 21.02
C VAL A 351 -8.31 0.74 20.42
#